data_ea346b5940aa31495f304cb88566bdf4
#
_entry.id   ea346b5940aa31495f304cb88566bdf4
#
_cell.length_a   1.000
_cell.length_b   1.000
_cell.length_c   1.000
_cell.angle_alpha   90.00
_cell.angle_beta   90.00
_cell.angle_gamma   90.00
#
_symmetry.space_group_name_H-M   'P 1'
#
loop_
_entity.id
_entity.type
_entity.pdbx_description
1 polymer ?
#
loop_
_entity_poly.entity_id
_entity_poly.type
_entity_poly.pdbx_seq_one_letter_code
_entity_poly.pdbx_strand_id
1 'polypeptide(L)'
;MLVVHVEFGIDPAQLDQFLPIMQDNARDSLALEPGCHQFDVTQDPRNPASIMLYELYDDAAAFDAHKAMPHYLAFIAATDSMITSKTVRQWQRIYA
;
A
#
# COMPACT_ATOMS: atom_id res chain seq x y z
N MET A 1 -14.79 -6.41 7.76
CA MET A 1 -13.43 -6.30 7.20
C MET A 1 -12.84 -4.94 7.48
N LEU A 2 -11.53 -4.88 7.55
CA LEU A 2 -10.77 -3.66 7.74
C LEU A 2 -10.34 -3.07 6.40
N VAL A 3 -10.66 -1.80 6.18
CA VAL A 3 -10.14 -1.02 5.04
C VAL A 3 -8.95 -0.22 5.51
N VAL A 4 -7.84 -0.32 4.79
CA VAL A 4 -6.65 0.51 5.03
C VAL A 4 -6.47 1.44 3.84
N HIS A 5 -6.43 2.72 4.13
CA HIS A 5 -6.28 3.78 3.15
C HIS A 5 -4.93 4.46 3.39
N VAL A 6 -4.06 4.42 2.38
CA VAL A 6 -2.72 5.00 2.47
C VAL A 6 -2.56 6.06 1.39
N GLU A 7 -2.04 7.21 1.76
CA GLU A 7 -1.64 8.25 0.81
C GLU A 7 -0.14 8.48 0.90
N PHE A 8 0.53 8.42 -0.25
CA PHE A 8 1.94 8.73 -0.38
C PHE A 8 2.15 9.97 -1.23
N GLY A 9 3.03 10.86 -0.79
CA GLY A 9 3.73 11.78 -1.67
C GLY A 9 5.06 11.14 -2.06
N ILE A 10 5.38 11.12 -3.35
CA ILE A 10 6.61 10.52 -3.87
C ILE A 10 7.46 11.62 -4.47
N ASP A 11 8.78 11.55 -4.28
CA ASP A 11 9.72 12.40 -5.01
C ASP A 11 9.50 12.21 -6.52
N PRO A 12 9.10 13.25 -7.27
CA PRO A 12 8.80 13.11 -8.69
C PRO A 12 9.95 12.53 -9.51
N ALA A 13 11.19 12.79 -9.11
CA ALA A 13 12.38 12.26 -9.78
C ALA A 13 12.52 10.73 -9.64
N GLN A 14 11.84 10.14 -8.65
CA GLN A 14 11.92 8.71 -8.33
C GLN A 14 10.62 7.96 -8.61
N LEU A 15 9.61 8.64 -9.15
CA LEU A 15 8.29 8.04 -9.38
C LEU A 15 8.36 6.80 -10.28
N ASP A 16 9.13 6.85 -11.36
CA ASP A 16 9.27 5.74 -12.30
C ASP A 16 9.92 4.51 -11.65
N GLN A 17 10.76 4.71 -10.63
CA GLN A 17 11.36 3.62 -9.86
C GLN A 17 10.41 3.11 -8.79
N PHE A 18 9.62 4.00 -8.18
CA PHE A 18 8.68 3.67 -7.11
C PHE A 18 7.55 2.76 -7.59
N LEU A 19 6.92 3.09 -8.72
CA LEU A 19 5.71 2.41 -9.17
C LEU A 19 5.85 0.90 -9.35
N PRO A 20 6.91 0.38 -10.01
CA PRO A 20 7.08 -1.07 -10.13
C PRO A 20 7.26 -1.77 -8.77
N ILE A 21 7.99 -1.15 -7.85
CA ILE A 21 8.22 -1.70 -6.50
C ILE A 21 6.91 -1.76 -5.73
N MET A 22 6.08 -0.70 -5.82
CA MET A 22 4.76 -0.66 -5.20
C MET A 22 3.83 -1.72 -5.77
N GLN A 23 3.80 -1.87 -7.08
CA GLN A 23 2.98 -2.88 -7.75
C GLN A 23 3.38 -4.30 -7.38
N ASP A 24 4.68 -4.57 -7.24
CA ASP A 24 5.17 -5.87 -6.80
C ASP A 24 4.70 -6.20 -5.37
N ASN A 25 4.75 -5.24 -4.47
CA ASN A 25 4.25 -5.43 -3.11
C ASN A 25 2.73 -5.69 -3.09
N ALA A 26 1.96 -4.97 -3.89
CA ALA A 26 0.52 -5.19 -4.01
C ALA A 26 0.20 -6.59 -4.53
N ARG A 27 0.88 -7.02 -5.58
CA ARG A 27 0.73 -8.37 -6.16
C ARG A 27 1.05 -9.44 -5.13
N ASP A 28 2.16 -9.32 -4.42
CA ASP A 28 2.62 -10.32 -3.44
C ASP A 28 1.68 -10.36 -2.23
N SER A 29 1.15 -9.21 -1.81
CA SER A 29 0.17 -9.15 -0.73
C SER A 29 -1.09 -9.94 -1.08
N LEU A 30 -1.62 -9.77 -2.29
CA LEU A 30 -2.79 -10.51 -2.75
C LEU A 30 -2.50 -12.00 -2.94
N ALA A 31 -1.32 -12.35 -3.43
CA ALA A 31 -0.97 -13.73 -3.75
C ALA A 31 -0.59 -14.55 -2.52
N LEU A 32 0.06 -13.95 -1.53
CA LEU A 32 0.71 -14.66 -0.42
C LEU A 32 0.02 -14.48 0.93
N GLU A 33 -0.83 -13.47 1.10
CA GLU A 33 -1.50 -13.17 2.37
C GLU A 33 -2.95 -13.60 2.30
N PRO A 34 -3.35 -14.68 2.99
CA PRO A 34 -4.74 -15.15 2.93
C PRO A 34 -5.75 -14.15 3.50
N GLY A 35 -5.32 -13.26 4.38
CA GLY A 35 -6.18 -12.21 4.96
C GLY A 35 -6.24 -10.92 4.14
N CYS A 36 -5.54 -10.80 3.03
CA CYS A 36 -5.57 -9.63 2.14
C CYS A 36 -6.47 -9.93 0.94
N HIS A 37 -7.55 -9.17 0.78
CA HIS A 37 -8.59 -9.42 -0.23
C HIS A 37 -8.58 -8.44 -1.37
N GLN A 38 -8.03 -7.24 -1.16
CA GLN A 38 -7.95 -6.21 -2.18
C GLN A 38 -6.75 -5.32 -1.89
N PHE A 39 -6.07 -4.90 -2.94
CA PHE A 39 -4.93 -4.02 -2.83
C PHE A 39 -4.82 -3.21 -4.13
N ASP A 40 -5.47 -2.06 -4.16
CA ASP A 40 -5.46 -1.17 -5.31
C ASP A 40 -4.36 -0.13 -5.16
N VAL A 41 -3.59 0.06 -6.22
CA VAL A 41 -2.60 1.14 -6.32
C VAL A 41 -3.18 2.18 -7.27
N THR A 42 -3.43 3.37 -6.78
CA THR A 42 -4.05 4.44 -7.55
C THR A 42 -3.16 5.68 -7.58
N GLN A 43 -3.40 6.54 -8.55
CA GLN A 43 -2.60 7.72 -8.79
C GLN A 43 -3.53 8.90 -9.03
N ASP A 44 -3.22 10.06 -8.44
CA ASP A 44 -3.95 11.29 -8.71
C ASP A 44 -3.71 11.67 -10.18
N PRO A 45 -4.76 11.80 -11.02
CA PRO A 45 -4.59 12.14 -12.43
C PRO A 45 -4.01 13.53 -12.66
N ARG A 46 -4.06 14.42 -11.65
CA ARG A 46 -3.52 15.78 -11.73
C ARG A 46 -2.14 15.93 -11.10
N ASN A 47 -1.74 14.95 -10.27
CA ASN A 47 -0.43 14.96 -9.60
C ASN A 47 0.09 13.52 -9.52
N PRO A 48 0.82 13.05 -10.54
CA PRO A 48 1.29 11.67 -10.61
C PRO A 48 2.15 11.22 -9.43
N ALA A 49 2.76 12.15 -8.70
CA ALA A 49 3.56 11.85 -7.51
C ALA A 49 2.70 11.62 -6.25
N SER A 50 1.38 11.75 -6.36
CA SER A 50 0.44 11.45 -5.27
C SER A 50 -0.20 10.10 -5.54
N ILE A 51 0.08 9.12 -4.66
CA ILE A 51 -0.36 7.72 -4.79
C ILE A 51 -1.29 7.41 -3.63
N MET A 52 -2.42 6.76 -3.92
CA MET A 52 -3.34 6.29 -2.91
C MET A 52 -3.52 4.78 -3.03
N LEU A 53 -3.43 4.08 -1.90
CA LEU A 53 -3.68 2.65 -1.79
C LEU A 53 -5.03 2.42 -1.12
N TYR A 54 -5.84 1.55 -1.70
CA TYR A 54 -7.04 1.01 -1.08
C TYR A 54 -6.81 -0.47 -0.82
N GLU A 55 -6.75 -0.85 0.47
CA GLU A 55 -6.42 -2.20 0.88
C GLU A 55 -7.55 -2.75 1.74
N LEU A 56 -7.85 -4.03 1.60
CA LEU A 56 -8.91 -4.70 2.33
C LEU A 56 -8.36 -5.96 2.98
N TYR A 57 -8.49 -6.04 4.32
CA TYR A 57 -8.04 -7.17 5.13
C TYR A 57 -9.20 -7.77 5.91
N ASP A 58 -9.07 -9.04 6.33
CA ASP A 58 -10.05 -9.68 7.21
C ASP A 58 -10.35 -8.84 8.45
N ASP A 59 -9.27 -8.38 9.12
CA ASP A 59 -9.31 -7.69 10.40
C ASP A 59 -7.96 -7.00 10.68
N ALA A 60 -7.84 -6.41 11.87
CA ALA A 60 -6.61 -5.76 12.30
C ALA A 60 -5.43 -6.75 12.42
N ALA A 61 -5.69 -8.00 12.81
CA ALA A 61 -4.65 -9.02 12.91
C ALA A 61 -4.06 -9.35 11.54
N ALA A 62 -4.89 -9.40 10.49
CA ALA A 62 -4.43 -9.63 9.13
C ALA A 62 -3.57 -8.46 8.61
N PHE A 63 -3.91 -7.23 8.96
CA PHE A 63 -3.10 -6.06 8.62
C PHE A 63 -1.76 -6.06 9.38
N ASP A 64 -1.78 -6.45 10.66
CA ASP A 64 -0.53 -6.61 11.43
C ASP A 64 0.37 -7.69 10.81
N ALA A 65 -0.21 -8.81 10.38
CA ALA A 65 0.52 -9.86 9.68
C ALA A 65 1.15 -9.34 8.37
N HIS A 66 0.41 -8.51 7.60
CA HIS A 66 0.92 -7.86 6.39
C HIS A 66 2.20 -7.07 6.67
N LYS A 67 2.22 -6.29 7.75
CA LYS A 67 3.37 -5.45 8.10
C LYS A 67 4.60 -6.25 8.57
N ALA A 68 4.45 -7.53 8.85
CA ALA A 68 5.55 -8.44 9.20
C ALA A 68 6.03 -9.29 8.01
N MET A 69 5.38 -9.21 6.86
CA MET A 69 5.73 -10.02 5.69
C MET A 69 7.04 -9.56 5.06
N PRO A 70 7.85 -10.51 4.55
CA PRO A 70 9.11 -10.16 3.88
C PRO A 70 8.93 -9.18 2.72
N HIS A 71 7.87 -9.32 1.91
CA HIS A 71 7.62 -8.40 0.79
C HIS A 71 7.28 -6.99 1.25
N TYR A 72 6.57 -6.82 2.39
CA TYR A 72 6.30 -5.50 2.96
C TYR A 72 7.60 -4.86 3.46
N LEU A 73 8.41 -5.60 4.22
CA LEU A 73 9.66 -5.09 4.77
C LEU A 73 10.64 -4.72 3.65
N ALA A 74 10.71 -5.52 2.59
CA ALA A 74 11.52 -5.20 1.42
C ALA A 74 11.03 -3.94 0.71
N PHE A 75 9.70 -3.76 0.58
CA PHE A 75 9.11 -2.57 0.01
C PHE A 75 9.50 -1.32 0.81
N ILE A 76 9.34 -1.36 2.13
CA ILE A 76 9.70 -0.23 3.01
C ILE A 76 11.17 0.14 2.84
N ALA A 77 12.07 -0.86 2.88
CA ALA A 77 13.50 -0.62 2.74
C ALA A 77 13.87 0.00 1.38
N ALA A 78 13.24 -0.48 0.30
CA ALA A 78 13.54 -0.01 -1.05
C ALA A 78 13.00 1.39 -1.35
N THR A 79 11.90 1.80 -0.68
CA THR A 79 11.18 3.04 -1.03
C THR A 79 11.30 4.16 -0.01
N ASP A 80 11.94 3.92 1.14
CA ASP A 80 12.00 4.88 2.23
C ASP A 80 12.54 6.24 1.78
N SER A 81 13.59 6.26 0.96
CA SER A 81 14.18 7.50 0.44
C SER A 81 13.38 8.16 -0.69
N MET A 82 12.37 7.49 -1.21
CA MET A 82 11.53 7.99 -2.32
C MET A 82 10.26 8.68 -1.83
N ILE A 83 9.84 8.39 -0.60
CA ILE A 83 8.58 8.86 -0.02
C ILE A 83 8.81 10.20 0.69
N THR A 84 8.08 11.22 0.28
CA THR A 84 8.15 12.56 0.88
C THR A 84 7.09 12.78 1.96
N SER A 85 5.97 12.04 1.89
CA SER A 85 4.91 12.07 2.89
C SER A 85 4.14 10.76 2.89
N LYS A 86 3.57 10.40 4.05
CA LYS A 86 2.76 9.18 4.20
C LYS A 86 1.69 9.40 5.24
N THR A 87 0.45 9.06 4.88
CA THR A 87 -0.69 9.05 5.80
C THR A 87 -1.38 7.70 5.71
N VAL A 88 -1.67 7.09 6.86
CA VAL A 88 -2.38 5.80 6.94
C VAL A 88 -3.63 6.00 7.77
N ARG A 89 -4.78 5.57 7.24
CA ARG A 89 -6.06 5.58 7.95
C ARG A 89 -6.70 4.22 7.85
N GLN A 90 -7.43 3.84 8.92
CA GLN A 90 -8.15 2.57 8.99
C GLN A 90 -9.65 2.84 9.11
N TRP A 91 -10.44 2.02 8.43
CA TRP A 91 -11.88 2.13 8.38
C TRP A 91 -12.50 0.75 8.59
N GLN A 92 -13.55 0.68 9.40
CA GLN A 92 -14.35 -0.54 9.52
C GLN A 92 -15.39 -0.54 8.39
N ARG A 93 -15.36 -1.57 7.53
CA ARG A 93 -16.43 -1.74 6.53
C ARG A 93 -17.71 -2.12 7.26
N ILE A 94 -18.79 -1.36 7.06
CA ILE A 94 -20.11 -1.64 7.64
C ILE A 94 -21.09 -2.14 6.58
N TYR A 95 -20.79 -1.97 5.29
CA TYR A 95 -21.59 -2.46 4.17
C TYR A 95 -20.71 -2.63 2.94
N ALA A 96 -20.94 -3.71 2.19
CA ALA A 96 -20.16 -4.01 0.99
C ALA A 96 -21.00 -3.94 -0.27
#